data_a10bea0208b4e51052e8066197bbfb58
#
_entry.id   a10bea0208b4e51052e8066197bbfb58
#
_cell.length_a   1.000
_cell.length_b   1.000
_cell.length_c   1.000
_cell.angle_alpha   90.00
_cell.angle_beta   90.00
_cell.angle_gamma   90.00
#
_symmetry.space_group_name_H-M   'P 1'
#
loop_
_entity.id
_entity.type
_entity.pdbx_description
1 polymer ?
#
loop_
_entity_poly.entity_id
_entity_poly.type
_entity_poly.pdbx_seq_one_letter_code
_entity_poly.pdbx_strand_id
1 'polypeptide(L)'
;IYSTWPTETIKANVLAIISYTLNRIYTEWYRSRGYDFTITSTTSYDQKYTVNGTIFEPISRVVDEIFTNYIRQGYRPEPLLAHYKSSTTEPGNLSQWGSKELGDRGYNYLEILKYYYGNNINIAEAETTQSYPYSFSGTLKEGDCNRDVYKLQNTLNYIRGSYPGIPVIKNPSGLFDS
;
A
#
# COMPACT_ATOMS: atom_id res chain seq x y z
N ILE A 1 16.11 -7.44 0.53
CA ILE A 1 15.92 -8.30 1.73
C ILE A 1 16.08 -9.75 1.34
N TYR A 2 16.52 -10.58 2.30
CA TYR A 2 16.74 -12.01 2.09
C TYR A 2 15.84 -12.82 3.02
N SER A 3 15.39 -13.98 2.57
CA SER A 3 14.51 -14.89 3.33
C SER A 3 15.16 -15.50 4.57
N THR A 4 16.51 -15.41 4.67
CA THR A 4 17.30 -15.89 5.79
C THR A 4 17.54 -14.84 6.89
N TRP A 5 17.03 -13.61 6.70
CA TRP A 5 17.17 -12.56 7.70
C TRP A 5 16.22 -12.76 8.89
N PRO A 6 16.50 -12.17 10.05
CA PRO A 6 15.59 -12.21 11.20
C PRO A 6 14.19 -11.75 10.80
N THR A 7 13.16 -12.41 11.32
CA THR A 7 11.74 -12.11 11.02
C THR A 7 11.41 -10.65 11.29
N GLU A 8 11.91 -10.08 12.37
CA GLU A 8 11.71 -8.67 12.71
C GLU A 8 12.32 -7.70 11.70
N THR A 9 13.48 -8.06 11.15
CA THR A 9 14.09 -7.31 10.04
C THR A 9 13.22 -7.38 8.78
N ILE A 10 12.71 -8.57 8.45
CA ILE A 10 11.82 -8.74 7.29
C ILE A 10 10.56 -7.91 7.48
N LYS A 11 9.92 -7.95 8.66
CA LYS A 11 8.74 -7.13 9.00
C LYS A 11 9.01 -5.64 8.82
N ALA A 12 10.11 -5.13 9.36
CA ALA A 12 10.46 -3.71 9.22
C ALA A 12 10.61 -3.29 7.76
N ASN A 13 11.29 -4.09 6.95
CA ASN A 13 11.47 -3.80 5.52
C ASN A 13 10.16 -3.90 4.73
N VAL A 14 9.33 -4.90 4.99
CA VAL A 14 8.03 -5.08 4.35
C VAL A 14 7.12 -3.88 4.66
N LEU A 15 7.05 -3.45 5.92
CA LEU A 15 6.26 -2.27 6.31
C LEU A 15 6.76 -0.99 5.61
N ALA A 16 8.07 -0.81 5.47
CA ALA A 16 8.61 0.32 4.72
C ALA A 16 8.18 0.28 3.24
N ILE A 17 8.26 -0.88 2.59
CA ILE A 17 7.85 -1.08 1.19
C ILE A 17 6.35 -0.81 1.01
N ILE A 18 5.51 -1.37 1.88
CA ILE A 18 4.05 -1.17 1.85
C ILE A 18 3.73 0.32 2.03
N SER A 19 4.29 0.95 3.06
CA SER A 19 4.01 2.35 3.40
C SER A 19 4.43 3.31 2.30
N TYR A 20 5.58 3.08 1.67
CA TYR A 20 6.04 3.84 0.52
C TYR A 20 5.03 3.76 -0.64
N THR A 21 4.60 2.54 -0.99
CA THR A 21 3.62 2.33 -2.07
C THR A 21 2.29 3.00 -1.75
N LEU A 22 1.78 2.80 -0.53
CA LEU A 22 0.52 3.40 -0.09
C LEU A 22 0.58 4.93 -0.06
N ASN A 23 1.73 5.53 0.28
CA ASN A 23 1.90 6.98 0.21
C ASN A 23 1.74 7.49 -1.23
N ARG A 24 2.34 6.82 -2.22
CA ARG A 24 2.20 7.18 -3.63
C ARG A 24 0.75 7.12 -4.12
N ILE A 25 0.00 6.12 -3.64
CA ILE A 25 -1.43 5.98 -3.93
C ILE A 25 -2.24 7.07 -3.22
N TYR A 26 -2.03 7.24 -1.92
CA TYR A 26 -2.78 8.17 -1.08
C TYR A 26 -2.62 9.62 -1.52
N THR A 27 -1.40 10.04 -1.85
CA THR A 27 -1.08 11.40 -2.29
C THR A 27 -1.36 11.64 -3.77
N GLU A 28 -1.73 10.61 -4.52
CA GLU A 28 -1.86 10.67 -5.98
C GLU A 28 -0.65 11.33 -6.67
N TRP A 29 0.55 11.05 -6.15
CA TRP A 29 1.79 11.77 -6.46
C TRP A 29 2.01 12.00 -7.96
N TYR A 30 1.82 10.98 -8.79
CA TYR A 30 2.00 11.08 -10.24
C TYR A 30 0.75 11.62 -10.93
N ARG A 31 -0.45 11.15 -10.54
CA ARG A 31 -1.71 11.57 -11.14
C ARG A 31 -1.99 13.06 -10.94
N SER A 32 -1.68 13.61 -9.77
CA SER A 32 -1.78 15.05 -9.49
C SER A 32 -0.82 15.91 -10.35
N ARG A 33 0.16 15.28 -11.01
CA ARG A 33 1.13 15.92 -11.93
C ARG A 33 0.84 15.63 -13.40
N GLY A 34 -0.32 15.04 -13.71
CA GLY A 34 -0.77 14.78 -15.08
C GLY A 34 -0.27 13.46 -15.68
N TYR A 35 0.35 12.59 -14.89
CA TYR A 35 0.71 11.24 -15.35
C TYR A 35 -0.47 10.28 -15.20
N ASP A 36 -0.58 9.27 -16.07
CA ASP A 36 -1.66 8.28 -16.04
C ASP A 36 -1.30 6.98 -15.28
N PHE A 37 -0.24 7.02 -14.49
CA PHE A 37 0.17 5.92 -13.62
C PHE A 37 0.29 6.37 -12.15
N THR A 38 0.34 5.40 -11.23
CA THR A 38 0.36 5.64 -9.77
C THR A 38 1.76 5.56 -9.17
N ILE A 39 2.59 4.65 -9.67
CA ILE A 39 3.95 4.39 -9.19
C ILE A 39 4.80 3.85 -10.33
N THR A 40 6.11 4.10 -10.30
CA THR A 40 7.04 3.52 -11.27
C THR A 40 7.61 2.20 -10.76
N SER A 41 8.13 1.38 -11.67
CA SER A 41 8.77 0.09 -11.37
C SER A 41 10.32 0.16 -11.32
N THR A 42 10.87 1.35 -11.13
CA THR A 42 12.33 1.57 -11.13
C THR A 42 12.81 2.25 -9.87
N THR A 43 13.98 1.85 -9.36
CA THR A 43 14.63 2.45 -8.19
C THR A 43 15.15 3.87 -8.43
N SER A 44 15.16 4.35 -9.67
CA SER A 44 15.52 5.73 -9.97
C SER A 44 14.48 6.73 -9.48
N TYR A 45 13.22 6.31 -9.35
CA TYR A 45 12.11 7.15 -8.94
C TYR A 45 11.34 6.61 -7.74
N ASP A 46 11.06 5.29 -7.72
CA ASP A 46 10.29 4.65 -6.65
C ASP A 46 10.91 3.31 -6.24
N GLN A 47 10.27 2.19 -6.58
CA GLN A 47 10.65 0.85 -6.15
C GLN A 47 10.80 -0.09 -7.34
N LYS A 48 11.81 -0.95 -7.29
CA LYS A 48 11.97 -1.98 -8.32
C LYS A 48 10.85 -3.02 -8.19
N TYR A 49 10.15 -3.25 -9.28
CA TYR A 49 9.23 -4.37 -9.42
C TYR A 49 9.70 -5.29 -10.55
N THR A 50 9.74 -6.58 -10.29
CA THR A 50 10.12 -7.61 -11.27
C THR A 50 8.94 -8.54 -11.48
N VAL A 51 8.40 -8.55 -12.71
CA VAL A 51 7.34 -9.48 -13.09
C VAL A 51 7.86 -10.90 -13.00
N ASN A 52 7.08 -11.81 -12.43
CA ASN A 52 7.45 -13.23 -12.23
C ASN A 52 8.73 -13.43 -11.41
N GLY A 53 9.03 -12.49 -10.50
CA GLY A 53 10.12 -12.66 -9.55
C GLY A 53 9.91 -13.86 -8.63
N THR A 54 11.02 -14.43 -8.13
CA THR A 54 10.95 -15.55 -7.17
C THR A 54 10.29 -15.10 -5.88
N ILE A 55 9.28 -15.83 -5.45
CA ILE A 55 8.61 -15.66 -4.15
C ILE A 55 9.29 -16.60 -3.15
N PHE A 56 9.75 -16.02 -2.04
CA PHE A 56 10.36 -16.76 -0.93
C PHE A 56 9.33 -16.93 0.19
N GLU A 57 9.03 -18.17 0.55
CA GLU A 57 7.99 -18.51 1.53
C GLU A 57 8.14 -17.77 2.87
N PRO A 58 9.32 -17.62 3.51
CA PRO A 58 9.44 -16.86 4.75
C PRO A 58 9.05 -15.38 4.61
N ILE A 59 9.31 -14.77 3.45
CA ILE A 59 8.90 -13.39 3.18
C ILE A 59 7.41 -13.32 2.92
N SER A 60 6.85 -14.24 2.12
CA SER A 60 5.41 -14.32 1.83
C SER A 60 4.59 -14.42 3.12
N ARG A 61 5.01 -15.30 4.04
CA ARG A 61 4.35 -15.46 5.34
C ARG A 61 4.32 -14.16 6.15
N VAL A 62 5.43 -13.42 6.18
CA VAL A 62 5.47 -12.11 6.84
C VAL A 62 4.55 -11.11 6.15
N VAL A 63 4.54 -11.09 4.82
CA VAL A 63 3.62 -10.21 4.05
C VAL A 63 2.17 -10.54 4.39
N ASP A 64 1.78 -11.81 4.40
CA ASP A 64 0.42 -12.24 4.73
C ASP A 64 0.00 -11.83 6.15
N GLU A 65 0.95 -11.84 7.10
CA GLU A 65 0.70 -11.44 8.49
C GLU A 65 0.45 -9.93 8.64
N ILE A 66 1.15 -9.09 7.86
CA ILE A 66 1.18 -7.64 8.10
C ILE A 66 0.72 -6.79 6.91
N PHE A 67 0.13 -7.39 5.89
CA PHE A 67 -0.20 -6.68 4.63
C PHE A 67 -1.16 -5.50 4.82
N THR A 68 -2.03 -5.57 5.82
CA THR A 68 -2.97 -4.49 6.16
C THR A 68 -2.33 -3.36 6.97
N ASN A 69 -1.09 -3.55 7.42
CA ASN A 69 -0.40 -2.61 8.28
C ASN A 69 0.48 -1.64 7.49
N TYR A 70 0.54 -0.41 7.95
CA TYR A 70 1.42 0.60 7.38
C TYR A 70 1.97 1.55 8.44
N ILE A 71 3.07 2.22 8.12
CA ILE A 71 3.70 3.23 8.96
C ILE A 71 3.01 4.57 8.73
N ARG A 72 2.66 5.28 9.80
CA ARG A 72 2.22 6.67 9.75
C ARG A 72 3.00 7.53 10.73
N GLN A 73 3.03 8.83 10.51
CA GLN A 73 3.66 9.77 11.43
C GLN A 73 2.63 10.36 12.40
N GLY A 74 2.80 10.11 13.69
CA GLY A 74 1.84 10.54 14.71
C GLY A 74 0.45 9.98 14.43
N TYR A 75 -0.55 10.87 14.45
CA TYR A 75 -1.96 10.51 14.19
C TYR A 75 -2.43 10.86 12.76
N ARG A 76 -1.50 11.23 11.86
CA ARG A 76 -1.85 11.53 10.47
C ARG A 76 -2.37 10.26 9.78
N PRO A 77 -3.45 10.34 8.99
CA PRO A 77 -3.96 9.19 8.25
C PRO A 77 -3.07 8.81 7.06
N GLU A 78 -2.23 9.75 6.62
CA GLU A 78 -1.33 9.57 5.48
C GLU A 78 -0.26 8.52 5.80
N PRO A 79 -0.09 7.50 4.93
CA PRO A 79 1.04 6.58 5.03
C PRO A 79 2.36 7.32 4.91
N LEU A 80 3.35 6.93 5.71
CA LEU A 80 4.68 7.52 5.64
C LEU A 80 5.33 7.22 4.29
N LEU A 81 5.93 8.23 3.66
CA LEU A 81 6.83 8.02 2.53
C LEU A 81 8.14 7.42 3.05
N ALA A 82 8.09 6.13 3.33
CA ALA A 82 9.16 5.39 4.01
C ALA A 82 10.29 5.05 3.04
N HIS A 83 11.19 6.00 2.80
CA HIS A 83 12.36 5.77 1.95
C HIS A 83 13.28 4.70 2.52
N TYR A 84 13.85 3.87 1.65
CA TYR A 84 14.83 2.85 2.00
C TYR A 84 15.86 2.65 0.90
N LYS A 85 17.05 2.18 1.28
CA LYS A 85 18.14 1.85 0.37
C LYS A 85 18.80 0.54 0.83
N SER A 86 19.53 -0.12 -0.05
CA SER A 86 20.29 -1.33 0.32
C SER A 86 21.22 -1.05 1.50
N SER A 87 21.99 0.06 1.44
CA SER A 87 22.82 0.57 2.54
C SER A 87 22.81 2.09 2.49
N THR A 88 22.64 2.74 3.64
CA THR A 88 22.63 4.20 3.75
C THR A 88 22.84 4.64 5.19
N THR A 89 23.42 5.81 5.38
CA THR A 89 23.52 6.54 6.63
C THR A 89 22.66 7.81 6.62
N GLU A 90 21.90 8.07 5.54
CA GLU A 90 21.06 9.24 5.41
C GLU A 90 19.89 9.17 6.41
N PRO A 91 19.69 10.21 7.23
CA PRO A 91 18.55 10.26 8.15
C PRO A 91 17.21 10.14 7.41
N GLY A 92 16.25 9.45 8.01
CA GLY A 92 14.92 9.25 7.42
C GLY A 92 14.87 8.19 6.31
N ASN A 93 15.98 7.49 6.05
CA ASN A 93 16.05 6.38 5.10
C ASN A 93 16.42 5.10 5.84
N LEU A 94 15.63 4.05 5.68
CA LEU A 94 15.96 2.74 6.23
C LEU A 94 17.09 2.09 5.43
N SER A 95 18.17 1.73 6.11
CA SER A 95 19.22 0.87 5.57
C SER A 95 18.79 -0.59 5.70
N GLN A 96 18.64 -1.32 4.59
CA GLN A 96 18.25 -2.73 4.63
C GLN A 96 19.29 -3.57 5.38
N TRP A 97 20.59 -3.40 5.08
CA TRP A 97 21.65 -4.10 5.80
C TRP A 97 21.77 -3.64 7.24
N GLY A 98 21.66 -2.34 7.53
CA GLY A 98 21.64 -1.84 8.89
C GLY A 98 20.43 -2.34 9.70
N SER A 99 19.26 -2.51 9.07
CA SER A 99 18.12 -3.12 9.73
C SER A 99 18.36 -4.60 10.08
N LYS A 100 19.14 -5.32 9.26
CA LYS A 100 19.58 -6.68 9.59
C LYS A 100 20.47 -6.70 10.81
N GLU A 101 21.46 -5.80 10.89
CA GLU A 101 22.36 -5.71 12.05
C GLU A 101 21.58 -5.43 13.35
N LEU A 102 20.55 -4.57 13.29
CA LEU A 102 19.68 -4.32 14.43
C LEU A 102 18.85 -5.55 14.80
N GLY A 103 18.30 -6.26 13.81
CA GLY A 103 17.56 -7.50 14.05
C GLY A 103 18.42 -8.61 14.61
N ASP A 104 19.67 -8.77 14.15
CA ASP A 104 20.64 -9.72 14.72
C ASP A 104 20.99 -9.39 16.20
N ARG A 105 20.85 -8.13 16.59
CA ARG A 105 21.03 -7.65 17.98
C ARG A 105 19.75 -7.77 18.82
N GLY A 106 18.67 -8.31 18.27
CA GLY A 106 17.42 -8.57 18.98
C GLY A 106 16.40 -7.42 18.98
N TYR A 107 16.61 -6.37 18.17
CA TYR A 107 15.61 -5.31 18.02
C TYR A 107 14.37 -5.84 17.31
N ASN A 108 13.18 -5.48 17.82
CA ASN A 108 11.93 -5.78 17.13
C ASN A 108 11.69 -4.81 15.95
N TYR A 109 10.74 -5.14 15.08
CA TYR A 109 10.49 -4.37 13.86
C TYR A 109 10.12 -2.91 14.13
N LEU A 110 9.39 -2.61 15.21
CA LEU A 110 9.01 -1.25 15.56
C LEU A 110 10.21 -0.43 16.05
N GLU A 111 11.09 -1.03 16.84
CA GLU A 111 12.33 -0.40 17.28
C GLU A 111 13.26 -0.13 16.08
N ILE A 112 13.37 -1.08 15.13
CA ILE A 112 14.11 -0.89 13.89
C ILE A 112 13.53 0.30 13.09
N LEU A 113 12.22 0.34 12.91
CA LEU A 113 11.57 1.43 12.18
C LEU A 113 11.76 2.78 12.88
N LYS A 114 11.63 2.84 14.20
CA LYS A 114 11.86 4.05 14.98
C LYS A 114 13.31 4.54 14.90
N TYR A 115 14.26 3.64 14.83
CA TYR A 115 15.68 4.00 14.65
C TYR A 115 15.90 4.81 13.38
N TYR A 116 15.20 4.49 12.27
CA TYR A 116 15.38 5.16 10.98
C TYR A 116 14.43 6.33 10.75
N TYR A 117 13.17 6.20 11.19
CA TYR A 117 12.12 7.20 10.89
C TYR A 117 11.75 8.07 12.10
N GLY A 118 12.39 7.85 13.25
CA GLY A 118 12.16 8.61 14.47
C GLY A 118 11.04 8.05 15.36
N ASN A 119 11.00 8.53 16.59
CA ASN A 119 10.09 7.99 17.62
C ASN A 119 8.62 8.33 17.39
N ASN A 120 8.32 9.33 16.56
CA ASN A 120 6.95 9.77 16.30
C ASN A 120 6.28 9.00 15.15
N ILE A 121 6.61 7.73 14.99
CA ILE A 121 5.92 6.84 14.06
C ILE A 121 5.05 5.85 14.81
N ASN A 122 3.96 5.42 14.16
CA ASN A 122 3.06 4.39 14.63
C ASN A 122 2.75 3.43 13.48
N ILE A 123 2.41 2.19 13.83
CA ILE A 123 1.84 1.24 12.90
C ILE A 123 0.31 1.42 12.95
N ALA A 124 -0.29 1.64 11.81
CA ALA A 124 -1.72 1.69 11.65
C ALA A 124 -2.18 0.50 10.81
N GLU A 125 -3.37 0.04 11.08
CA GLU A 125 -4.05 -0.95 10.25
C GLU A 125 -4.96 -0.23 9.26
N ALA A 126 -4.84 -0.56 7.98
CA ALA A 126 -5.75 -0.08 6.96
C ALA A 126 -7.10 -0.77 7.15
N GLU A 127 -8.18 0.00 7.14
CA GLU A 127 -9.49 -0.59 6.98
C GLU A 127 -9.50 -1.35 5.65
N THR A 128 -9.47 -2.67 5.73
CA THR A 128 -9.70 -3.49 4.56
C THR A 128 -11.17 -3.31 4.17
N THR A 129 -11.43 -2.39 3.27
CA THR A 129 -12.61 -2.54 2.44
C THR A 129 -12.44 -3.92 1.82
N GLN A 130 -13.39 -4.82 2.09
CA GLN A 130 -13.40 -6.10 1.42
C GLN A 130 -13.18 -5.81 -0.07
N SER A 131 -11.96 -6.04 -0.54
CA SER A 131 -11.69 -6.04 -1.97
C SER A 131 -12.46 -7.23 -2.49
N TYR A 132 -13.68 -6.97 -2.88
CA TYR A 132 -14.35 -7.92 -3.73
C TYR A 132 -13.49 -7.99 -4.99
N PRO A 133 -12.91 -9.13 -5.36
CA PRO A 133 -12.34 -9.29 -6.67
C PRO A 133 -13.51 -9.16 -7.64
N TYR A 134 -13.73 -7.94 -8.15
CA TYR A 134 -14.77 -7.72 -9.13
C TYR A 134 -14.27 -8.22 -10.47
N SER A 135 -14.58 -9.47 -10.75
CA SER A 135 -14.77 -9.87 -12.12
C SER A 135 -16.23 -9.57 -12.46
N PHE A 136 -16.48 -8.56 -13.28
CA PHE A 136 -17.77 -8.42 -13.92
C PHE A 136 -17.99 -9.62 -14.82
N SER A 137 -19.18 -10.20 -14.78
CA SER A 137 -19.52 -11.35 -15.63
C SER A 137 -19.63 -11.00 -17.12
N GLY A 138 -19.42 -9.74 -17.48
CA GLY A 138 -19.51 -9.23 -18.85
C GLY A 138 -19.48 -7.70 -18.92
N THR A 139 -19.80 -7.16 -20.07
CA THR A 139 -19.94 -5.70 -20.28
C THR A 139 -21.27 -5.24 -19.70
N LEU A 140 -21.23 -4.24 -18.82
CA LEU A 140 -22.43 -3.57 -18.31
C LEU A 140 -22.87 -2.48 -19.30
N LYS A 141 -24.17 -2.39 -19.56
CA LYS A 141 -24.77 -1.44 -20.49
C LYS A 141 -26.06 -0.88 -19.94
N GLU A 142 -26.51 0.23 -20.47
CA GLU A 142 -27.79 0.85 -20.14
C GLU A 142 -28.95 -0.15 -20.30
N GLY A 143 -29.83 -0.20 -19.31
CA GLY A 143 -30.91 -1.15 -19.18
C GLY A 143 -30.59 -2.45 -18.45
N ASP A 144 -29.33 -2.73 -18.16
CA ASP A 144 -28.99 -3.88 -17.32
C ASP A 144 -29.48 -3.69 -15.89
N CYS A 145 -30.13 -4.73 -15.37
CA CYS A 145 -30.60 -4.76 -13.99
C CYS A 145 -30.10 -6.03 -13.29
N ASN A 146 -29.00 -5.89 -12.57
CA ASN A 146 -28.36 -7.02 -11.93
C ASN A 146 -27.45 -6.61 -10.76
N ARG A 147 -26.89 -7.62 -10.07
CA ARG A 147 -26.02 -7.42 -8.93
C ARG A 147 -24.70 -6.70 -9.27
N ASP A 148 -24.19 -6.85 -10.48
CA ASP A 148 -22.93 -6.22 -10.88
C ASP A 148 -23.13 -4.71 -11.09
N VAL A 149 -24.27 -4.30 -11.63
CA VAL A 149 -24.66 -2.87 -11.69
C VAL A 149 -24.81 -2.29 -10.29
N TYR A 150 -25.48 -2.99 -9.36
CA TYR A 150 -25.60 -2.54 -7.97
C TYR A 150 -24.25 -2.34 -7.31
N LYS A 151 -23.33 -3.25 -7.55
CA LYS A 151 -21.96 -3.17 -7.04
C LYS A 151 -21.19 -1.99 -7.63
N LEU A 152 -21.30 -1.78 -8.97
CA LEU A 152 -20.69 -0.64 -9.64
C LEU A 152 -21.17 0.68 -9.04
N GLN A 153 -22.47 0.84 -8.85
CA GLN A 153 -23.09 2.02 -8.27
C GLN A 153 -22.56 2.32 -6.86
N ASN A 154 -22.45 1.30 -6.00
CA ASN A 154 -21.89 1.45 -4.66
C ASN A 154 -20.40 1.78 -4.68
N THR A 155 -19.63 1.17 -5.59
CA THR A 155 -18.21 1.46 -5.74
C THR A 155 -17.99 2.91 -6.20
N LEU A 156 -18.76 3.41 -7.15
CA LEU A 156 -18.72 4.81 -7.60
C LEU A 156 -19.02 5.78 -6.44
N ASN A 157 -20.04 5.49 -5.64
CA ASN A 157 -20.34 6.27 -4.44
C ASN A 157 -19.19 6.26 -3.42
N TYR A 158 -18.53 5.13 -3.26
CA TYR A 158 -17.40 4.98 -2.34
C TYR A 158 -16.20 5.81 -2.78
N ILE A 159 -15.79 5.71 -4.05
CA ILE A 159 -14.58 6.38 -4.55
C ILE A 159 -14.78 7.89 -4.79
N ARG A 160 -16.03 8.39 -4.86
CA ARG A 160 -16.30 9.81 -5.11
C ARG A 160 -15.71 10.77 -4.07
N GLY A 161 -15.42 10.28 -2.86
CA GLY A 161 -14.70 11.07 -1.85
C GLY A 161 -13.32 11.53 -2.34
N SER A 162 -12.66 10.70 -3.13
CA SER A 162 -11.36 10.98 -3.78
C SER A 162 -11.51 11.56 -5.19
N TYR A 163 -12.69 11.40 -5.81
CA TYR A 163 -12.99 11.83 -7.19
C TYR A 163 -14.26 12.69 -7.22
N PRO A 164 -14.20 13.99 -6.88
CA PRO A 164 -15.38 14.86 -6.74
C PRO A 164 -16.21 15.02 -8.02
N GLY A 165 -15.65 14.69 -9.18
CA GLY A 165 -16.36 14.68 -10.48
C GLY A 165 -17.37 13.55 -10.63
N ILE A 166 -17.34 12.54 -9.76
CA ILE A 166 -18.33 11.44 -9.78
C ILE A 166 -19.62 11.92 -9.10
N PRO A 167 -20.76 11.93 -9.79
CA PRO A 167 -22.03 12.32 -9.19
C PRO A 167 -22.48 11.33 -8.11
N VAL A 168 -23.30 11.81 -7.16
CA VAL A 168 -23.91 10.93 -6.15
C VAL A 168 -24.99 10.07 -6.79
N ILE A 169 -24.88 8.77 -6.66
CA ILE A 169 -25.98 7.85 -6.94
C ILE A 169 -26.79 7.68 -5.64
N LYS A 170 -27.89 8.42 -5.53
CA LYS A 170 -28.67 8.52 -4.29
C LYS A 170 -29.26 7.18 -3.82
N ASN A 171 -29.68 6.34 -4.75
CA ASN A 171 -30.32 5.05 -4.47
C ASN A 171 -29.72 3.98 -5.41
N PRO A 172 -28.60 3.35 -5.05
CA PRO A 172 -28.09 2.23 -5.83
C PRO A 172 -29.18 1.16 -5.97
N SER A 173 -29.69 0.99 -7.17
CA SER A 173 -30.84 0.10 -7.44
C SER A 173 -30.44 -1.20 -8.11
N GLY A 174 -29.21 -1.24 -8.68
CA GLY A 174 -28.80 -2.31 -9.58
C GLY A 174 -29.35 -2.16 -11.00
N LEU A 175 -30.05 -1.08 -11.31
CA LEU A 175 -30.45 -0.72 -12.67
C LEU A 175 -29.45 0.29 -13.24
N PHE A 176 -28.90 -0.02 -14.42
CA PHE A 176 -28.03 0.87 -15.16
C PHE A 176 -28.90 1.81 -16.01
N ASP A 177 -29.18 2.96 -15.44
CA ASP A 177 -29.97 4.04 -16.08
C ASP A 177 -29.07 5.26 -16.34
N SER A 178 -29.53 6.15 -17.19
CA SER A 178 -28.82 7.38 -17.57
C SER A 178 -28.83 8.45 -16.49
#